data_2b99650448ce7af18a0dbd645a2d1a3b
#
_entry.id   2b99650448ce7af18a0dbd645a2d1a3b
#
_cell.length_a   1.000
_cell.length_b   1.000
_cell.length_c   1.000
_cell.angle_alpha   90.00
_cell.angle_beta   90.00
_cell.angle_gamma   90.00
#
_symmetry.space_group_name_H-M   'P 1'
#
loop_
_entity.id
_entity.type
_entity.pdbx_description
1 polymer ?
#
loop_
_entity_poly.entity_id
_entity_poly.type
_entity_poly.pdbx_seq_one_letter_code
_entity_poly.pdbx_strand_id
1 'polypeptide(L)'
;LDRDPLRLGDICLVGVNNVMASQLSQPAALSIAGSDSSGGAGLQADLRTMTKLGVHSASVVTCVTAQNPGVVSAIHPIPAKVVAAQLDSILGSLPVRAVKTGMLYSRPVIDAVAERLAKHGRLSLVVDPVMISSSGTTLLKPSAATALGARLLPLAKLVTPNLDEAAALAKRPVREPEEMRAAARAIHERFGCAVLVKGGHMKTTEAIDLFYDGREELLLSTPRAKGVSPPGTGCTYSAAITAFLARGEQLS
;
A
#
# COMPACT_ATOMS: atom_id res chain seq x y z
N LEU A 1 -33.11 -23.59 16.05
CA LEU A 1 -32.94 -22.13 15.88
C LEU A 1 -33.30 -21.78 14.44
N ASP A 2 -34.63 -21.62 14.21
CA ASP A 2 -35.20 -21.10 12.97
C ASP A 2 -34.73 -19.67 12.77
N ARG A 3 -33.87 -19.43 11.79
CA ARG A 3 -33.67 -18.11 11.22
C ARG A 3 -34.59 -17.97 10.05
N ASP A 4 -35.61 -17.13 10.16
CA ASP A 4 -36.45 -16.74 9.04
C ASP A 4 -35.54 -16.30 7.86
N PRO A 5 -35.79 -16.75 6.63
CA PRO A 5 -35.03 -16.31 5.48
C PRO A 5 -35.21 -14.80 5.30
N LEU A 6 -34.11 -14.06 5.27
CA LEU A 6 -34.08 -12.62 4.96
C LEU A 6 -34.87 -12.36 3.67
N ARG A 7 -35.95 -11.61 3.79
CA ARG A 7 -36.75 -11.22 2.61
C ARG A 7 -36.00 -10.08 1.87
N LEU A 8 -36.01 -10.11 0.55
CA LEU A 8 -35.39 -9.10 -0.29
C LEU A 8 -35.81 -7.65 0.09
N GLY A 9 -37.06 -7.48 0.57
CA GLY A 9 -37.57 -6.21 1.06
C GLY A 9 -36.88 -5.68 2.32
N ASP A 10 -36.39 -6.57 3.19
CA ASP A 10 -35.71 -6.20 4.44
C ASP A 10 -34.26 -5.76 4.18
N ILE A 11 -33.70 -6.16 3.05
CA ILE A 11 -32.37 -5.77 2.61
C ILE A 11 -32.37 -4.38 1.96
N CYS A 12 -33.50 -3.97 1.35
CA CYS A 12 -33.50 -2.88 0.36
C CYS A 12 -33.57 -1.45 0.89
N LEU A 13 -33.98 -1.14 2.08
CA LEU A 13 -34.18 0.27 2.47
C LEU A 13 -33.52 0.69 3.79
N VAL A 14 -33.52 -0.13 4.81
CA VAL A 14 -32.93 0.23 6.11
C VAL A 14 -31.44 -0.08 6.14
N GLY A 15 -31.02 -1.20 5.53
CA GLY A 15 -29.63 -1.63 5.48
C GLY A 15 -28.74 -0.72 4.63
N VAL A 16 -29.20 -0.35 3.44
CA VAL A 16 -28.41 0.46 2.48
C VAL A 16 -28.19 1.89 2.97
N ASN A 17 -29.23 2.53 3.49
CA ASN A 17 -29.13 3.90 4.02
C ASN A 17 -28.24 3.96 5.27
N ASN A 18 -28.28 2.99 6.15
CA ASN A 18 -27.41 2.92 7.32
C ASN A 18 -25.96 2.64 6.93
N VAL A 19 -25.70 1.80 5.94
CA VAL A 19 -24.34 1.56 5.41
C VAL A 19 -23.78 2.83 4.76
N MET A 20 -24.55 3.55 3.96
CA MET A 20 -24.11 4.79 3.32
C MET A 20 -23.88 5.91 4.35
N ALA A 21 -24.76 6.08 5.32
CA ALA A 21 -24.60 7.08 6.36
C ALA A 21 -23.38 6.79 7.26
N SER A 22 -23.13 5.52 7.59
CA SER A 22 -21.95 5.13 8.35
C SER A 22 -20.65 5.32 7.57
N GLN A 23 -20.65 5.13 6.27
CA GLN A 23 -19.48 5.36 5.41
C GLN A 23 -19.06 6.84 5.34
N LEU A 24 -20.00 7.77 5.36
CA LEU A 24 -19.72 9.21 5.31
C LEU A 24 -19.13 9.75 6.63
N SER A 25 -19.33 9.05 7.75
CA SER A 25 -18.77 9.42 9.06
C SER A 25 -17.41 8.78 9.37
N GLN A 26 -16.98 7.80 8.56
CA GLN A 26 -15.72 7.10 8.76
C GLN A 26 -14.54 7.93 8.21
N PRO A 27 -13.34 7.82 8.83
CA PRO A 27 -12.12 8.37 8.23
C PRO A 27 -11.89 7.72 6.86
N ALA A 28 -11.50 8.51 5.86
CA ALA A 28 -11.28 8.01 4.52
C ALA A 28 -9.79 7.80 4.22
N ALA A 29 -9.47 6.67 3.58
CA ALA A 29 -8.16 6.36 3.04
C ALA A 29 -8.25 6.05 1.53
N LEU A 30 -7.19 6.34 0.81
CA LEU A 30 -7.10 6.11 -0.63
C LEU A 30 -5.99 5.12 -0.95
N SER A 31 -6.32 4.06 -1.70
CA SER A 31 -5.31 3.19 -2.31
C SER A 31 -5.13 3.52 -3.80
N ILE A 32 -3.88 3.72 -4.22
CA ILE A 32 -3.45 3.97 -5.59
C ILE A 32 -2.60 2.79 -6.02
N ALA A 33 -3.17 1.82 -6.73
CA ALA A 33 -2.47 0.58 -7.06
C ALA A 33 -3.06 -0.15 -8.28
N GLY A 34 -2.44 -1.25 -8.67
CA GLY A 34 -2.96 -2.16 -9.66
C GLY A 34 -4.10 -3.03 -9.10
N SER A 35 -5.01 -3.41 -9.98
CA SER A 35 -6.11 -4.33 -9.68
C SER A 35 -5.66 -5.77 -9.91
N ASP A 36 -5.71 -6.60 -8.87
CA ASP A 36 -5.45 -8.05 -8.92
C ASP A 36 -6.75 -8.82 -9.12
N SER A 37 -6.89 -9.50 -10.28
CA SER A 37 -8.09 -10.26 -10.62
C SER A 37 -8.39 -11.41 -9.65
N SER A 38 -7.36 -11.98 -8.99
CA SER A 38 -7.56 -13.03 -7.98
C SER A 38 -8.01 -12.48 -6.63
N GLY A 39 -7.89 -11.18 -6.43
CA GLY A 39 -8.23 -10.52 -5.18
C GLY A 39 -7.23 -10.76 -4.04
N GLY A 40 -6.10 -11.44 -4.27
CA GLY A 40 -5.12 -11.77 -3.24
C GLY A 40 -4.20 -10.62 -2.84
N ALA A 41 -3.96 -9.67 -3.76
CA ALA A 41 -3.06 -8.53 -3.60
C ALA A 41 -3.67 -7.24 -4.16
N GLY A 42 -2.85 -6.22 -4.41
CA GLY A 42 -3.23 -4.97 -5.04
C GLY A 42 -4.40 -4.26 -4.37
N LEU A 43 -5.17 -3.53 -5.17
CA LEU A 43 -6.34 -2.77 -4.68
C LEU A 43 -7.31 -3.62 -3.85
N GLN A 44 -7.56 -4.86 -4.26
CA GLN A 44 -8.53 -5.72 -3.60
C GLN A 44 -8.11 -6.09 -2.17
N ALA A 45 -6.82 -6.37 -1.96
CA ALA A 45 -6.28 -6.59 -0.62
C ALA A 45 -6.30 -5.32 0.22
N ASP A 46 -5.95 -4.18 -0.38
CA ASP A 46 -5.93 -2.88 0.29
C ASP A 46 -7.33 -2.49 0.77
N LEU A 47 -8.32 -2.50 -0.12
CA LEU A 47 -9.70 -2.11 0.19
C LEU A 47 -10.32 -3.00 1.28
N ARG A 48 -10.11 -4.33 1.18
CA ARG A 48 -10.59 -5.26 2.23
C ARG A 48 -9.96 -4.98 3.58
N THR A 49 -8.66 -4.69 3.60
CA THR A 49 -7.93 -4.40 4.83
C THR A 49 -8.43 -3.12 5.47
N MET A 50 -8.48 -2.02 4.71
CA MET A 50 -8.95 -0.72 5.19
C MET A 50 -10.39 -0.79 5.68
N THR A 51 -11.29 -1.43 4.92
CA THR A 51 -12.70 -1.61 5.30
C THR A 51 -12.84 -2.43 6.59
N LYS A 52 -12.06 -3.52 6.74
CA LYS A 52 -12.07 -4.34 7.94
C LYS A 52 -11.59 -3.59 9.19
N LEU A 53 -10.73 -2.58 9.00
CA LEU A 53 -10.23 -1.71 10.06
C LEU A 53 -11.12 -0.47 10.30
N GLY A 54 -12.32 -0.43 9.73
CA GLY A 54 -13.31 0.62 9.97
C GLY A 54 -13.00 1.93 9.25
N VAL A 55 -12.31 1.88 8.11
CA VAL A 55 -11.95 3.04 7.30
C VAL A 55 -12.69 2.98 5.96
N HIS A 56 -13.32 4.09 5.54
CA HIS A 56 -13.86 4.22 4.19
C HIS A 56 -12.71 4.17 3.19
N SER A 57 -12.73 3.18 2.29
CA SER A 57 -11.64 2.92 1.37
C SER A 57 -12.00 3.33 -0.06
N ALA A 58 -11.33 4.38 -0.56
CA ALA A 58 -11.39 4.79 -1.96
C ALA A 58 -10.24 4.17 -2.75
N SER A 59 -10.36 4.13 -4.08
CA SER A 59 -9.34 3.54 -4.95
C SER A 59 -9.09 4.34 -6.22
N VAL A 60 -7.82 4.32 -6.66
CA VAL A 60 -7.36 4.76 -7.97
C VAL A 60 -6.64 3.61 -8.65
N VAL A 61 -7.15 3.18 -9.79
CA VAL A 61 -6.60 2.05 -10.55
C VAL A 61 -5.47 2.54 -11.45
N THR A 62 -4.28 1.96 -11.30
CA THR A 62 -3.09 2.28 -12.13
C THR A 62 -2.88 1.30 -13.27
N CYS A 63 -3.29 0.06 -13.08
CA CYS A 63 -3.28 -1.01 -14.09
C CYS A 63 -4.28 -2.10 -13.71
N VAL A 64 -4.68 -2.90 -14.68
CA VAL A 64 -5.44 -4.13 -14.48
C VAL A 64 -4.53 -5.31 -14.81
N THR A 65 -4.51 -6.34 -13.96
CA THR A 65 -3.73 -7.56 -14.20
C THR A 65 -4.65 -8.76 -14.44
N ALA A 66 -4.25 -9.63 -15.35
CA ALA A 66 -4.72 -11.00 -15.39
C ALA A 66 -3.80 -11.82 -14.48
N GLN A 67 -4.23 -12.04 -13.26
CA GLN A 67 -3.38 -12.59 -12.21
C GLN A 67 -4.11 -13.65 -11.40
N ASN A 68 -3.35 -14.67 -10.96
CA ASN A 68 -3.72 -15.63 -9.94
C ASN A 68 -2.55 -15.79 -8.95
N PRO A 69 -2.69 -16.56 -7.85
CA PRO A 69 -1.63 -16.70 -6.84
C PRO A 69 -0.27 -17.15 -7.38
N GLY A 70 -0.23 -17.85 -8.53
CA GLY A 70 0.99 -18.40 -9.12
C GLY A 70 1.62 -17.54 -10.21
N VAL A 71 0.85 -16.68 -10.90
CA VAL A 71 1.34 -15.98 -12.10
C VAL A 71 0.59 -14.68 -12.39
N VAL A 72 1.34 -13.70 -12.90
CA VAL A 72 0.80 -12.51 -13.57
C VAL A 72 0.96 -12.72 -15.07
N SER A 73 -0.11 -13.09 -15.78
CA SER A 73 -0.09 -13.44 -17.21
C SER A 73 -0.24 -12.23 -18.14
N ALA A 74 -0.89 -11.16 -17.68
CA ALA A 74 -1.00 -9.92 -18.45
C ALA A 74 -1.12 -8.70 -17.53
N ILE A 75 -0.64 -7.56 -18.00
CA ILE A 75 -0.76 -6.25 -17.35
C ILE A 75 -1.25 -5.25 -18.38
N HIS A 76 -2.39 -4.62 -18.13
CA HIS A 76 -2.89 -3.51 -18.92
C HIS A 76 -2.79 -2.21 -18.12
N PRO A 77 -1.86 -1.28 -18.47
CA PRO A 77 -1.71 -0.01 -17.76
C PRO A 77 -2.88 0.93 -18.06
N ILE A 78 -3.35 1.62 -17.04
CA ILE A 78 -4.29 2.72 -17.20
C ILE A 78 -3.52 3.97 -17.66
N PRO A 79 -3.99 4.72 -18.68
CA PRO A 79 -3.35 5.95 -19.10
C PRO A 79 -3.20 6.96 -17.96
N ALA A 80 -2.02 7.59 -17.84
CA ALA A 80 -1.71 8.52 -16.73
C ALA A 80 -2.75 9.65 -16.59
N LYS A 81 -3.32 10.14 -17.71
CA LYS A 81 -4.40 11.13 -17.69
C LYS A 81 -5.68 10.62 -16.98
N VAL A 82 -5.98 9.32 -17.11
CA VAL A 82 -7.13 8.70 -16.46
C VAL A 82 -6.84 8.49 -14.97
N VAL A 83 -5.62 8.07 -14.62
CA VAL A 83 -5.17 8.00 -13.22
C VAL A 83 -5.27 9.37 -12.55
N ALA A 84 -4.83 10.42 -13.23
CA ALA A 84 -4.95 11.80 -12.76
C ALA A 84 -6.41 12.20 -12.53
N ALA A 85 -7.30 11.92 -13.48
CA ALA A 85 -8.72 12.25 -13.36
C ALA A 85 -9.40 11.50 -12.19
N GLN A 86 -9.04 10.22 -11.96
CA GLN A 86 -9.51 9.48 -10.78
C GLN A 86 -9.06 10.16 -9.48
N LEU A 87 -7.78 10.59 -9.40
CA LEU A 87 -7.25 11.31 -8.24
C LEU A 87 -7.98 12.63 -8.00
N ASP A 88 -8.13 13.44 -9.04
CA ASP A 88 -8.81 14.75 -8.95
C ASP A 88 -10.26 14.57 -8.47
N SER A 89 -10.98 13.55 -8.96
CA SER A 89 -12.34 13.22 -8.53
C SER A 89 -12.41 12.85 -7.05
N ILE A 90 -11.52 11.96 -6.57
CA ILE A 90 -11.56 11.46 -5.18
C ILE A 90 -11.08 12.53 -4.21
N LEU A 91 -9.94 13.17 -4.47
CA LEU A 91 -9.36 14.17 -3.58
C LEU A 91 -10.20 15.47 -3.53
N GLY A 92 -10.99 15.75 -4.56
CA GLY A 92 -11.92 16.87 -4.58
C GLY A 92 -13.26 16.61 -3.87
N SER A 93 -13.61 15.36 -3.59
CA SER A 93 -14.94 15.00 -3.08
C SER A 93 -14.95 14.28 -1.73
N LEU A 94 -13.84 13.60 -1.36
CA LEU A 94 -13.78 12.83 -0.12
C LEU A 94 -12.75 13.42 0.85
N PRO A 95 -13.01 13.37 2.18
CA PRO A 95 -12.10 13.85 3.20
C PRO A 95 -10.97 12.82 3.46
N VAL A 96 -10.19 12.51 2.43
CA VAL A 96 -9.07 11.58 2.51
C VAL A 96 -8.02 12.11 3.49
N ARG A 97 -7.59 11.27 4.44
CA ARG A 97 -6.56 11.60 5.45
C ARG A 97 -5.25 10.88 5.21
N ALA A 98 -5.31 9.68 4.68
CA ALA A 98 -4.12 8.88 4.37
C ALA A 98 -4.23 8.24 3.00
N VAL A 99 -3.08 8.09 2.35
CA VAL A 99 -2.97 7.53 1.00
C VAL A 99 -1.92 6.43 1.03
N LYS A 100 -2.22 5.30 0.38
CA LYS A 100 -1.23 4.27 0.09
C LYS A 100 -0.99 4.22 -1.41
N THR A 101 0.27 4.09 -1.82
CA THR A 101 0.60 3.65 -3.17
C THR A 101 1.13 2.22 -3.16
N GLY A 102 0.70 1.43 -4.15
CA GLY A 102 1.26 0.11 -4.44
C GLY A 102 1.89 0.10 -5.83
N MET A 103 1.52 -0.88 -6.67
CA MET A 103 2.04 -0.98 -8.04
C MET A 103 1.61 0.21 -8.89
N LEU A 104 2.56 1.07 -9.29
CA LEU A 104 2.34 2.24 -10.16
C LEU A 104 2.76 1.99 -11.61
N TYR A 105 3.50 0.91 -11.87
CA TYR A 105 3.89 0.38 -13.16
C TYR A 105 4.82 1.27 -14.00
N SER A 106 4.54 2.56 -14.21
CA SER A 106 5.25 3.39 -15.17
C SER A 106 5.55 4.80 -14.65
N ARG A 107 6.61 5.41 -15.20
CA ARG A 107 7.01 6.79 -14.87
C ARG A 107 5.89 7.82 -15.08
N PRO A 108 5.14 7.85 -16.21
CA PRO A 108 4.06 8.83 -16.38
C PRO A 108 2.98 8.74 -15.31
N VAL A 109 2.67 7.52 -14.81
CA VAL A 109 1.72 7.33 -13.70
C VAL A 109 2.30 7.87 -12.39
N ILE A 110 3.58 7.59 -12.09
CA ILE A 110 4.25 8.12 -10.90
C ILE A 110 4.29 9.65 -10.92
N ASP A 111 4.65 10.25 -12.06
CA ASP A 111 4.68 11.71 -12.20
C ASP A 111 3.29 12.33 -11.98
N ALA A 112 2.24 11.73 -12.54
CA ALA A 112 0.85 12.17 -12.38
C ALA A 112 0.37 12.04 -10.91
N VAL A 113 0.70 10.94 -10.24
CA VAL A 113 0.36 10.71 -8.82
C VAL A 113 1.10 11.72 -7.94
N ALA A 114 2.42 11.85 -8.09
CA ALA A 114 3.23 12.76 -7.28
C ALA A 114 2.78 14.23 -7.43
N GLU A 115 2.46 14.66 -8.66
CA GLU A 115 1.97 16.03 -8.92
C GLU A 115 0.67 16.32 -8.16
N ARG A 116 -0.29 15.36 -8.13
CA ARG A 116 -1.56 15.55 -7.44
C ARG A 116 -1.39 15.52 -5.93
N LEU A 117 -0.65 14.56 -5.40
CA LEU A 117 -0.43 14.43 -3.96
C LEU A 117 0.37 15.62 -3.39
N ALA A 118 1.32 16.18 -4.13
CA ALA A 118 2.07 17.37 -3.71
C ALA A 118 1.16 18.60 -3.48
N LYS A 119 0.02 18.70 -4.17
CA LYS A 119 -0.97 19.78 -3.99
C LYS A 119 -1.81 19.61 -2.70
N HIS A 120 -1.80 18.42 -2.10
CA HIS A 120 -2.57 18.06 -0.91
C HIS A 120 -1.67 17.77 0.30
N GLY A 121 -0.76 18.69 0.65
CA GLY A 121 0.33 18.52 1.62
C GLY A 121 0.00 18.05 3.05
N ARG A 122 -1.28 17.76 3.36
CA ARG A 122 -1.72 17.24 4.68
C ARG A 122 -1.98 15.74 4.69
N LEU A 123 -1.78 15.05 3.57
CA LEU A 123 -2.05 13.62 3.45
C LEU A 123 -0.90 12.80 4.04
N SER A 124 -1.23 11.81 4.88
CA SER A 124 -0.26 10.81 5.31
C SER A 124 -0.02 9.80 4.19
N LEU A 125 1.07 9.94 3.44
CA LEU A 125 1.41 9.06 2.32
C LEU A 125 2.26 7.87 2.78
N VAL A 126 1.77 6.65 2.55
CA VAL A 126 2.50 5.38 2.69
C VAL A 126 2.86 4.86 1.31
N VAL A 127 4.14 4.67 1.05
CA VAL A 127 4.63 4.13 -0.22
C VAL A 127 5.05 2.67 -0.03
N ASP A 128 4.30 1.73 -0.62
CA ASP A 128 4.75 0.35 -0.79
C ASP A 128 5.45 0.27 -2.16
N PRO A 129 6.79 0.18 -2.22
CA PRO A 129 7.54 0.36 -3.46
C PRO A 129 7.57 -0.90 -4.30
N VAL A 130 6.41 -1.45 -4.64
CA VAL A 130 6.23 -2.73 -5.33
C VAL A 130 7.01 -2.78 -6.64
N MET A 131 8.16 -3.47 -6.64
CA MET A 131 9.06 -3.59 -7.80
C MET A 131 8.89 -4.94 -8.50
N ILE A 132 8.67 -6.02 -7.73
CA ILE A 132 8.57 -7.40 -8.21
C ILE A 132 7.37 -8.05 -7.53
N SER A 133 6.60 -8.85 -8.28
CA SER A 133 5.50 -9.65 -7.72
C SER A 133 6.03 -10.81 -6.88
N SER A 134 5.17 -11.39 -6.04
CA SER A 134 5.51 -12.63 -5.30
C SER A 134 5.86 -13.80 -6.23
N SER A 135 5.41 -13.77 -7.49
CA SER A 135 5.74 -14.76 -8.53
C SER A 135 7.01 -14.41 -9.34
N GLY A 136 7.76 -13.36 -8.97
CA GLY A 136 9.00 -12.95 -9.63
C GLY A 136 8.84 -12.07 -10.88
N THR A 137 7.61 -11.68 -11.24
CA THR A 137 7.36 -10.79 -12.38
C THR A 137 7.78 -9.37 -12.05
N THR A 138 8.57 -8.72 -12.92
CA THR A 138 8.93 -7.30 -12.79
C THR A 138 7.69 -6.42 -12.98
N LEU A 139 7.32 -5.70 -11.94
CA LEU A 139 6.14 -4.83 -11.89
C LEU A 139 6.47 -3.35 -12.04
N LEU A 140 7.73 -2.96 -11.87
CA LEU A 140 8.19 -1.60 -12.00
C LEU A 140 9.36 -1.51 -12.98
N LYS A 141 9.19 -0.73 -14.03
CA LYS A 141 10.26 -0.49 -15.03
C LYS A 141 11.42 0.30 -14.41
N PRO A 142 12.68 0.15 -14.87
CA PRO A 142 13.83 0.88 -14.30
C PRO A 142 13.65 2.41 -14.26
N SER A 143 13.09 3.01 -15.32
CA SER A 143 12.78 4.43 -15.36
C SER A 143 11.72 4.86 -14.34
N ALA A 144 10.81 3.96 -13.99
CA ALA A 144 9.79 4.18 -12.99
C ALA A 144 10.36 4.07 -11.57
N ALA A 145 11.32 3.17 -11.32
CA ALA A 145 12.02 3.11 -10.02
C ALA A 145 12.77 4.41 -9.72
N THR A 146 13.42 5.00 -10.73
CA THR A 146 14.07 6.31 -10.61
C THR A 146 13.06 7.41 -10.30
N ALA A 147 11.91 7.42 -10.99
CA ALA A 147 10.85 8.39 -10.74
C ALA A 147 10.21 8.24 -9.35
N LEU A 148 10.02 7.00 -8.89
CA LEU A 148 9.53 6.71 -7.53
C LEU A 148 10.42 7.41 -6.48
N GLY A 149 11.73 7.20 -6.57
CA GLY A 149 12.70 7.81 -5.63
C GLY A 149 12.74 9.33 -5.72
N ALA A 150 12.71 9.89 -6.94
CA ALA A 150 12.86 11.33 -7.14
C ALA A 150 11.58 12.14 -6.89
N ARG A 151 10.40 11.55 -7.14
CA ARG A 151 9.13 12.28 -7.18
C ARG A 151 8.17 11.94 -6.06
N LEU A 152 8.17 10.68 -5.60
CA LEU A 152 7.16 10.19 -4.67
C LEU A 152 7.70 9.98 -3.25
N LEU A 153 8.90 9.39 -3.09
CA LEU A 153 9.47 9.15 -1.76
C LEU A 153 9.69 10.43 -0.94
N PRO A 154 10.09 11.59 -1.52
CA PRO A 154 10.17 12.84 -0.75
C PRO A 154 8.82 13.36 -0.23
N LEU A 155 7.70 12.87 -0.74
CA LEU A 155 6.35 13.19 -0.26
C LEU A 155 5.85 12.19 0.78
N ALA A 156 6.53 11.05 0.93
CA ALA A 156 6.08 9.97 1.79
C ALA A 156 6.27 10.29 3.28
N LYS A 157 5.30 9.93 4.09
CA LYS A 157 5.45 9.82 5.53
C LYS A 157 6.19 8.55 5.90
N LEU A 158 5.92 7.45 5.15
CA LEU A 158 6.51 6.13 5.37
C LEU A 158 6.73 5.42 4.03
N VAL A 159 7.86 4.73 3.89
CA VAL A 159 8.08 3.73 2.85
C VAL A 159 8.24 2.34 3.46
N THR A 160 7.64 1.31 2.83
CA THR A 160 7.57 -0.06 3.38
C THR A 160 8.25 -1.10 2.47
N PRO A 161 9.57 -1.00 2.19
CA PRO A 161 10.25 -1.93 1.30
C PRO A 161 10.42 -3.33 1.94
N ASN A 162 10.36 -4.38 1.12
CA ASN A 162 10.94 -5.67 1.47
C ASN A 162 12.48 -5.62 1.33
N LEU A 163 13.19 -6.73 1.60
CA LEU A 163 14.66 -6.76 1.58
C LEU A 163 15.25 -6.38 0.22
N ASP A 164 14.67 -6.89 -0.88
CA ASP A 164 15.15 -6.62 -2.24
C ASP A 164 14.87 -5.18 -2.66
N GLU A 165 13.70 -4.66 -2.31
CA GLU A 165 13.30 -3.27 -2.53
C GLU A 165 14.17 -2.32 -1.70
N ALA A 166 14.45 -2.67 -0.43
CA ALA A 166 15.35 -1.92 0.42
C ALA A 166 16.77 -1.89 -0.15
N ALA A 167 17.26 -3.03 -0.65
CA ALA A 167 18.56 -3.11 -1.30
C ALA A 167 18.63 -2.22 -2.56
N ALA A 168 17.59 -2.20 -3.38
CA ALA A 168 17.50 -1.36 -4.56
C ALA A 168 17.46 0.14 -4.21
N LEU A 169 16.68 0.54 -3.19
CA LEU A 169 16.56 1.93 -2.73
C LEU A 169 17.84 2.43 -2.05
N ALA A 170 18.46 1.61 -1.19
CA ALA A 170 19.69 1.93 -0.46
C ALA A 170 20.96 1.73 -1.31
N LYS A 171 20.86 1.10 -2.48
CA LYS A 171 21.99 0.70 -3.36
C LYS A 171 23.05 -0.12 -2.63
N ARG A 172 22.62 -1.06 -1.79
CA ARG A 172 23.47 -1.97 -1.01
C ARG A 172 22.75 -3.27 -0.71
N PRO A 173 23.44 -4.39 -0.47
CA PRO A 173 22.80 -5.65 -0.07
C PRO A 173 22.01 -5.49 1.23
N VAL A 174 20.90 -6.24 1.37
CA VAL A 174 20.11 -6.29 2.60
C VAL A 174 19.65 -7.75 2.81
N ARG A 175 20.28 -8.45 3.75
CA ARG A 175 20.04 -9.90 4.00
C ARG A 175 19.86 -10.23 5.48
N GLU A 176 20.39 -9.37 6.37
CA GLU A 176 20.40 -9.57 7.82
C GLU A 176 20.00 -8.28 8.55
N PRO A 177 19.67 -8.34 9.85
CA PRO A 177 19.15 -7.19 10.60
C PRO A 177 20.08 -5.95 10.58
N GLU A 178 21.41 -6.14 10.65
CA GLU A 178 22.35 -5.03 10.59
C GLU A 178 22.35 -4.33 9.23
N GLU A 179 22.19 -5.09 8.14
CA GLU A 179 22.05 -4.53 6.80
C GLU A 179 20.69 -3.83 6.61
N MET A 180 19.61 -4.34 7.24
CA MET A 180 18.32 -3.66 7.29
C MET A 180 18.43 -2.29 7.97
N ARG A 181 19.13 -2.22 9.11
CA ARG A 181 19.40 -0.99 9.84
C ARG A 181 20.15 0.01 8.98
N ALA A 182 21.23 -0.42 8.36
CA ALA A 182 22.03 0.43 7.50
C ALA A 182 21.27 0.90 6.25
N ALA A 183 20.39 0.04 5.68
CA ALA A 183 19.54 0.41 4.55
C ALA A 183 18.45 1.38 4.96
N ALA A 184 17.78 1.18 6.10
CA ALA A 184 16.75 2.08 6.60
C ALA A 184 17.30 3.51 6.81
N ARG A 185 18.48 3.64 7.43
CA ARG A 185 19.16 4.92 7.62
C ARG A 185 19.50 5.59 6.28
N ALA A 186 20.08 4.84 5.34
CA ALA A 186 20.46 5.38 4.03
C ALA A 186 19.23 5.83 3.21
N ILE A 187 18.11 5.10 3.31
CA ILE A 187 16.85 5.48 2.66
C ILE A 187 16.27 6.74 3.31
N HIS A 188 16.25 6.79 4.65
CA HIS A 188 15.79 7.96 5.39
C HIS A 188 16.62 9.22 5.06
N GLU A 189 17.94 9.12 5.14
CA GLU A 189 18.85 10.22 4.82
C GLU A 189 18.65 10.75 3.39
N ARG A 190 18.38 9.84 2.46
CA ARG A 190 18.23 10.19 1.05
C ARG A 190 16.88 10.81 0.71
N PHE A 191 15.80 10.37 1.34
CA PHE A 191 14.43 10.71 0.94
C PHE A 191 13.63 11.48 2.00
N GLY A 192 14.08 11.51 3.25
CA GLY A 192 13.46 12.23 4.36
C GLY A 192 12.23 11.57 4.96
N CYS A 193 11.83 10.37 4.51
CA CYS A 193 10.69 9.64 5.01
C CYS A 193 11.06 8.60 6.08
N ALA A 194 10.11 8.22 6.95
CA ALA A 194 10.28 7.04 7.78
C ALA A 194 10.35 5.77 6.92
N VAL A 195 11.01 4.73 7.42
CA VAL A 195 11.27 3.48 6.69
C VAL A 195 10.85 2.30 7.54
N LEU A 196 10.08 1.37 6.97
CA LEU A 196 9.79 0.08 7.56
C LEU A 196 10.31 -1.02 6.62
N VAL A 197 11.50 -1.55 6.90
CA VAL A 197 12.07 -2.65 6.13
C VAL A 197 11.42 -3.96 6.58
N LYS A 198 10.73 -4.64 5.65
CA LYS A 198 10.02 -5.90 5.90
C LYS A 198 10.99 -7.07 5.72
N GLY A 199 11.36 -7.76 6.82
CA GLY A 199 12.29 -8.90 6.79
C GLY A 199 11.61 -10.27 6.62
N GLY A 200 10.37 -10.30 6.17
CA GLY A 200 9.58 -11.54 5.99
C GLY A 200 10.25 -12.65 5.15
N HIS A 201 11.24 -12.34 4.33
CA HIS A 201 11.97 -13.31 3.49
C HIS A 201 13.27 -13.84 4.13
N MET A 202 13.66 -13.38 5.32
CA MET A 202 14.81 -13.95 6.02
C MET A 202 14.53 -15.39 6.45
N LYS A 203 15.53 -16.24 6.39
CA LYS A 203 15.44 -17.66 6.83
C LYS A 203 15.59 -17.78 8.36
N THR A 204 14.73 -17.10 9.11
CA THR A 204 14.70 -17.10 10.57
C THR A 204 13.42 -17.72 11.10
N THR A 205 13.40 -18.15 12.35
CA THR A 205 12.20 -18.68 13.03
C THR A 205 11.14 -17.60 13.26
N GLU A 206 11.56 -16.34 13.28
CA GLU A 206 10.73 -15.16 13.46
C GLU A 206 10.70 -14.31 12.19
N ALA A 207 9.60 -13.61 11.95
CA ALA A 207 9.54 -12.53 11.02
C ALA A 207 10.03 -11.26 11.74
N ILE A 208 11.09 -10.64 11.22
CA ILE A 208 11.72 -9.46 11.81
C ILE A 208 11.56 -8.32 10.85
N ASP A 209 10.90 -7.24 11.28
CA ASP A 209 10.80 -5.98 10.54
C ASP A 209 11.56 -4.90 11.30
N LEU A 210 12.10 -3.91 10.59
CA LEU A 210 12.84 -2.81 11.18
C LEU A 210 12.22 -1.48 10.78
N PHE A 211 11.78 -0.73 11.78
CA PHE A 211 11.29 0.65 11.62
C PHE A 211 12.38 1.65 11.99
N TYR A 212 12.47 2.74 11.22
CA TYR A 212 13.35 3.87 11.51
C TYR A 212 12.72 5.17 10.97
N ASP A 213 12.64 6.21 11.80
CA ASP A 213 12.06 7.51 11.43
C ASP A 213 13.06 8.69 11.47
N GLY A 214 14.35 8.39 11.68
CA GLY A 214 15.40 9.38 11.87
C GLY A 214 15.72 9.66 13.34
N ARG A 215 14.87 9.22 14.27
CA ARG A 215 15.04 9.40 15.73
C ARG A 215 14.97 8.08 16.45
N GLU A 216 13.89 7.33 16.21
CA GLU A 216 13.61 6.05 16.83
C GLU A 216 13.92 4.90 15.88
N GLU A 217 14.44 3.83 16.43
CA GLU A 217 14.66 2.56 15.74
C GLU A 217 13.97 1.46 16.52
N LEU A 218 13.04 0.76 15.85
CA LEU A 218 12.29 -0.34 16.45
C LEU A 218 12.50 -1.61 15.65
N LEU A 219 12.91 -2.67 16.35
CA LEU A 219 12.95 -4.02 15.80
C LEU A 219 11.67 -4.74 16.21
N LEU A 220 10.82 -5.06 15.23
CA LEU A 220 9.55 -5.72 15.43
C LEU A 220 9.72 -7.20 15.10
N SER A 221 9.46 -8.08 16.05
CA SER A 221 9.58 -9.53 15.87
C SER A 221 8.27 -10.23 16.19
N THR A 222 7.87 -11.16 15.31
CA THR A 222 6.72 -12.03 15.52
C THR A 222 7.04 -13.47 15.07
N PRO A 223 6.48 -14.50 15.77
CA PRO A 223 6.60 -15.88 15.30
C PRO A 223 6.03 -16.02 13.88
N ARG A 224 6.72 -16.77 13.02
CA ARG A 224 6.21 -17.07 11.68
C ARG A 224 5.00 -17.99 11.74
N ALA A 225 3.96 -17.66 11.01
CA ALA A 225 2.85 -18.57 10.76
C ALA A 225 3.36 -19.76 9.92
N LYS A 226 3.23 -20.97 10.45
CA LYS A 226 3.68 -22.19 9.77
C LYS A 226 2.82 -22.48 8.53
N GLY A 227 3.47 -22.79 7.40
CA GLY A 227 2.81 -23.31 6.21
C GLY A 227 2.02 -22.31 5.38
N VAL A 228 2.05 -21.02 5.70
CA VAL A 228 1.26 -19.99 5.00
C VAL A 228 2.17 -18.83 4.58
N SER A 229 2.32 -18.63 3.28
CA SER A 229 2.91 -17.42 2.71
C SER A 229 1.96 -16.88 1.64
N PRO A 230 0.82 -16.28 2.04
CA PRO A 230 -0.17 -15.81 1.07
C PRO A 230 0.37 -14.62 0.28
N PRO A 231 0.06 -14.54 -1.01
CA PRO A 231 0.30 -13.34 -1.79
C PRO A 231 -0.42 -12.15 -1.14
N GLY A 232 0.13 -10.94 -1.31
CA GLY A 232 -0.50 -9.72 -0.81
C GLY A 232 -0.25 -9.39 0.67
N THR A 233 0.59 -10.14 1.39
CA THR A 233 0.95 -9.82 2.79
C THR A 233 1.53 -8.41 2.90
N GLY A 234 2.43 -7.99 2.00
CA GLY A 234 2.99 -6.63 1.96
C GLY A 234 1.92 -5.57 1.70
N CYS A 235 1.01 -5.83 0.74
CA CYS A 235 -0.12 -4.93 0.45
C CYS A 235 -1.02 -4.78 1.68
N THR A 236 -1.39 -5.88 2.33
CA THR A 236 -2.20 -5.89 3.56
C THR A 236 -1.53 -5.08 4.68
N TYR A 237 -0.22 -5.25 4.87
CA TYR A 237 0.52 -4.56 5.91
C TYR A 237 0.55 -3.05 5.67
N SER A 238 0.95 -2.60 4.49
CA SER A 238 0.97 -1.18 4.14
C SER A 238 -0.44 -0.56 4.14
N ALA A 239 -1.47 -1.31 3.75
CA ALA A 239 -2.87 -0.86 3.82
C ALA A 239 -3.36 -0.72 5.27
N ALA A 240 -2.97 -1.64 6.17
CA ALA A 240 -3.30 -1.55 7.60
C ALA A 240 -2.68 -0.29 8.24
N ILE A 241 -1.39 -0.04 7.99
CA ILE A 241 -0.72 1.17 8.46
C ILE A 241 -1.45 2.43 7.95
N THR A 242 -1.82 2.43 6.67
CA THR A 242 -2.56 3.55 6.07
C THR A 242 -3.93 3.75 6.73
N ALA A 243 -4.64 2.68 7.07
CA ALA A 243 -5.92 2.75 7.77
C ALA A 243 -5.75 3.37 9.17
N PHE A 244 -4.75 2.95 9.94
CA PHE A 244 -4.45 3.54 11.25
C PHE A 244 -4.09 5.03 11.15
N LEU A 245 -3.28 5.41 10.17
CA LEU A 245 -2.97 6.82 9.91
C LEU A 245 -4.20 7.64 9.52
N ALA A 246 -5.14 7.06 8.75
CA ALA A 246 -6.41 7.72 8.41
C ALA A 246 -7.29 7.95 9.64
N ARG A 247 -7.23 7.06 10.64
CA ARG A 247 -7.90 7.19 11.94
C ARG A 247 -7.25 8.23 12.86
N GLY A 248 -6.07 8.75 12.48
CA GLY A 248 -5.35 9.77 13.24
C GLY A 248 -4.26 9.22 14.16
N GLU A 249 -3.94 7.92 14.07
CA GLU A 249 -2.85 7.31 14.84
C GLU A 249 -1.48 7.78 14.31
N GLN A 250 -0.45 7.69 15.15
CA GLN A 250 0.92 8.08 14.77
C GLN A 250 1.75 6.84 14.41
N LEU A 251 2.93 7.05 13.81
CA LEU A 251 3.86 5.95 13.46
C LEU A 251 4.66 5.45 14.67
N SER A 252 4.80 6.27 15.68
CA SER A 252 5.52 6.03 16.93
C SER A 252 4.82 6.71 18.08
#